data_4718010eae20facdc71bafd9bf4782aa
#
_entry.id   4718010eae20facdc71bafd9bf4782aa
#
_cell.length_a   1.000
_cell.length_b   1.000
_cell.length_c   1.000
_cell.angle_alpha   90.00
_cell.angle_beta   90.00
_cell.angle_gamma   90.00
#
_symmetry.space_group_name_H-M   'P 1'
#
loop_
_entity.id
_entity.type
_entity.pdbx_description
1 polymer ?
#
loop_
_entity_poly.entity_id
_entity_poly.type
_entity_poly.pdbx_seq_one_letter_code
_entity_poly.pdbx_strand_id
1 'polypeptide(L)'
;MKGRYAGVSMRAHGAMLPGAARLARLPAEPSTEAARRWKVVQWCGEHDGRVRLTARHFGFSPDTIGRWMRAYSARGLAGLEPRSRRPRRVRQPETSPAAVQRIQALREQYPRWGREKLRVLLEREGVCLSAKSIDRVIHRLKARGALREPARPRKGAKWRRERLRRPRDLVVNRPGALIQVDAKQVSVAGAKAVYQFGAVDCFTRKRVVALSPRLTSAQGAAFLQRLTARFPFAVEAIQSDGGSEFLGAFGPQVEALEITHYFNRPNYPQGNGMVERSFRTDEEEFYQVEELPAEFGGLEAALLRWNQVYETVRPHQALGYKTPEQFYQDWLRSHHKTRKERVLSDMS
;
A
#
# COMPACT_ATOMS: atom_id res chain seq x y z
N MET A 1 -15.00 -25.49 20.95
CA MET A 1 -15.72 -25.30 19.67
C MET A 1 -17.12 -24.77 19.96
N LYS A 2 -17.50 -23.65 19.35
CA LYS A 2 -18.87 -23.13 19.42
C LYS A 2 -19.61 -23.69 18.18
N GLY A 3 -20.43 -24.72 18.38
CA GLY A 3 -21.40 -25.17 17.39
C GLY A 3 -22.70 -24.38 17.54
N ARG A 4 -23.21 -23.84 16.43
CA ARG A 4 -24.56 -23.26 16.39
C ARG A 4 -25.49 -24.25 15.71
N TYR A 5 -26.56 -24.61 16.36
CA TYR A 5 -27.65 -25.38 15.79
C TYR A 5 -28.95 -24.63 16.04
N ALA A 6 -29.68 -24.30 14.99
CA ALA A 6 -30.96 -23.57 15.05
C ALA A 6 -30.96 -22.35 15.97
N GLY A 7 -29.91 -21.54 15.94
CA GLY A 7 -29.79 -20.35 16.77
C GLY A 7 -29.50 -20.59 18.25
N VAL A 8 -29.38 -21.85 18.69
CA VAL A 8 -29.09 -22.21 20.08
C VAL A 8 -27.63 -22.62 20.21
N SER A 9 -26.91 -21.99 21.13
CA SER A 9 -25.53 -22.37 21.49
C SER A 9 -25.56 -23.56 22.41
N MET A 10 -25.18 -24.76 21.97
CA MET A 10 -25.06 -25.95 22.83
C MET A 10 -23.71 -25.92 23.56
N ARG A 11 -23.69 -25.42 24.79
CA ARG A 11 -22.64 -25.67 25.79
C ARG A 11 -23.28 -26.36 26.97
N ALA A 12 -22.97 -27.60 27.19
CA ALA A 12 -23.25 -28.26 28.45
C ALA A 12 -21.92 -28.52 29.16
N HIS A 13 -21.66 -27.80 30.23
CA HIS A 13 -20.67 -28.08 31.29
C HIS A 13 -19.41 -28.90 30.88
N GLY A 14 -18.72 -28.51 29.80
CA GLY A 14 -17.43 -29.09 29.43
C GLY A 14 -17.46 -30.45 28.73
N ALA A 15 -18.55 -31.20 28.74
CA ALA A 15 -18.66 -32.45 27.99
C ALA A 15 -19.65 -32.33 26.84
N MET A 16 -19.25 -32.75 25.65
CA MET A 16 -20.17 -32.85 24.52
C MET A 16 -21.00 -34.14 24.65
N LEU A 17 -22.32 -34.02 24.56
CA LEU A 17 -23.22 -35.17 24.52
C LEU A 17 -22.81 -36.11 23.35
N PRO A 18 -22.91 -37.44 23.50
CA PRO A 18 -22.68 -38.38 22.43
C PRO A 18 -23.51 -38.01 21.19
N GLY A 19 -22.85 -37.80 20.05
CA GLY A 19 -23.49 -37.37 18.80
C GLY A 19 -23.52 -35.85 18.57
N ALA A 20 -23.34 -35.01 19.58
CA ALA A 20 -23.39 -33.55 19.44
C ALA A 20 -22.30 -33.02 18.47
N ALA A 21 -21.12 -33.65 18.41
CA ALA A 21 -20.09 -33.35 17.43
C ALA A 21 -20.54 -33.61 15.99
N ARG A 22 -21.40 -34.59 15.80
CA ARG A 22 -21.96 -34.93 14.48
C ARG A 22 -23.00 -33.91 14.06
N LEU A 23 -23.88 -33.49 14.97
CA LEU A 23 -24.89 -32.45 14.74
C LEU A 23 -24.24 -31.06 14.54
N ALA A 24 -23.21 -30.75 15.33
CA ALA A 24 -22.47 -29.49 15.17
C ALA A 24 -21.69 -29.36 13.84
N ARG A 25 -21.52 -30.46 13.11
CA ARG A 25 -20.91 -30.47 11.76
C ARG A 25 -21.93 -30.35 10.63
N LEU A 26 -23.22 -30.45 10.94
CA LEU A 26 -24.25 -30.16 9.95
C LEU A 26 -24.34 -28.64 9.80
N PRO A 27 -24.18 -28.09 8.61
CA PRO A 27 -24.38 -26.65 8.42
C PRO A 27 -25.82 -26.31 8.79
N ALA A 28 -25.98 -25.44 9.79
CA ALA A 28 -27.31 -24.97 10.20
C ALA A 28 -27.99 -24.15 9.09
N GLU A 29 -27.18 -23.56 8.22
CA GLU A 29 -27.62 -22.84 7.04
C GLU A 29 -26.91 -23.41 5.80
N PRO A 30 -27.61 -23.54 4.66
CA PRO A 30 -26.99 -23.98 3.42
C PRO A 30 -25.94 -22.98 2.99
N SER A 31 -24.86 -23.45 2.37
CA SER A 31 -23.88 -22.55 1.73
C SER A 31 -24.59 -21.63 0.73
N THR A 32 -24.00 -20.47 0.44
CA THR A 32 -24.53 -19.51 -0.53
C THR A 32 -24.81 -20.18 -1.88
N GLU A 33 -23.99 -21.14 -2.28
CA GLU A 33 -24.14 -21.91 -3.53
C GLU A 33 -25.30 -22.94 -3.40
N ALA A 34 -25.44 -23.62 -2.28
CA ALA A 34 -26.55 -24.53 -2.04
C ALA A 34 -27.88 -23.78 -1.96
N ALA A 35 -27.93 -22.61 -1.35
CA ALA A 35 -29.09 -21.74 -1.30
C ALA A 35 -29.51 -21.27 -2.71
N ARG A 36 -28.52 -20.93 -3.56
CA ARG A 36 -28.77 -20.57 -4.97
C ARG A 36 -29.37 -21.76 -5.77
N ARG A 37 -28.79 -22.95 -5.62
CA ARG A 37 -29.26 -24.16 -6.26
C ARG A 37 -30.68 -24.54 -5.79
N TRP A 38 -30.95 -24.36 -4.52
CA TRP A 38 -32.26 -24.62 -3.93
C TRP A 38 -33.35 -23.72 -4.54
N LYS A 39 -33.08 -22.40 -4.69
CA LYS A 39 -34.02 -21.48 -5.34
C LYS A 39 -34.42 -21.98 -6.77
N VAL A 40 -33.44 -22.48 -7.53
CA VAL A 40 -33.68 -23.02 -8.87
C VAL A 40 -34.53 -24.29 -8.81
N VAL A 41 -34.26 -25.20 -7.88
CA VAL A 41 -35.03 -26.45 -7.71
C VAL A 41 -36.46 -26.15 -7.24
N GLN A 42 -36.64 -25.24 -6.30
CA GLN A 42 -37.93 -24.78 -5.79
C GLN A 42 -38.77 -24.19 -6.94
N TRP A 43 -38.21 -23.25 -7.69
CA TRP A 43 -38.89 -22.64 -8.83
C TRP A 43 -39.29 -23.68 -9.88
N CYS A 44 -38.45 -24.68 -10.13
CA CYS A 44 -38.77 -25.77 -11.03
C CYS A 44 -39.99 -26.60 -10.54
N GLY A 45 -40.06 -26.86 -9.23
CA GLY A 45 -41.19 -27.54 -8.59
C GLY A 45 -42.49 -26.75 -8.71
N GLU A 46 -42.45 -25.43 -8.48
CA GLU A 46 -43.60 -24.52 -8.60
C GLU A 46 -44.14 -24.41 -10.06
N HIS A 47 -43.33 -24.85 -11.06
CA HIS A 47 -43.69 -24.82 -12.49
C HIS A 47 -43.78 -26.24 -13.07
N ASP A 48 -44.45 -27.16 -12.36
CA ASP A 48 -44.75 -28.53 -12.80
C ASP A 48 -43.52 -29.36 -13.22
N GLY A 49 -42.35 -29.08 -12.63
CA GLY A 49 -41.12 -29.78 -12.95
C GLY A 49 -40.59 -29.54 -14.38
N ARG A 50 -40.99 -28.46 -15.03
CA ARG A 50 -40.59 -28.12 -16.41
C ARG A 50 -39.13 -27.70 -16.50
N VAL A 51 -38.23 -28.68 -16.51
CA VAL A 51 -36.77 -28.50 -16.49
C VAL A 51 -36.27 -27.60 -17.63
N ARG A 52 -36.81 -27.75 -18.86
CA ARG A 52 -36.39 -26.90 -19.99
C ARG A 52 -36.78 -25.42 -19.83
N LEU A 53 -37.94 -25.17 -19.22
CA LEU A 53 -38.41 -23.81 -18.90
C LEU A 53 -37.49 -23.17 -17.83
N THR A 54 -37.23 -23.92 -16.77
CA THR A 54 -36.29 -23.50 -15.68
C THR A 54 -34.89 -23.24 -16.22
N ALA A 55 -34.41 -24.07 -17.16
CA ALA A 55 -33.11 -23.91 -17.82
C ALA A 55 -33.00 -22.57 -18.56
N ARG A 56 -34.05 -22.21 -19.32
CA ARG A 56 -34.09 -20.91 -20.02
C ARG A 56 -34.16 -19.72 -19.04
N HIS A 57 -34.96 -19.88 -17.98
CA HIS A 57 -35.15 -18.79 -16.99
C HIS A 57 -33.88 -18.46 -16.23
N PHE A 58 -33.12 -19.46 -15.75
CA PHE A 58 -31.94 -19.28 -14.94
C PHE A 58 -30.61 -19.36 -15.71
N GLY A 59 -30.62 -19.64 -17.00
CA GLY A 59 -29.41 -19.74 -17.83
C GLY A 59 -28.55 -20.97 -17.54
N PHE A 60 -29.14 -22.06 -16.99
CA PHE A 60 -28.43 -23.33 -16.75
C PHE A 60 -28.78 -24.37 -17.82
N SER A 61 -27.92 -25.38 -17.99
CA SER A 61 -28.28 -26.51 -18.84
C SER A 61 -29.39 -27.36 -18.19
N PRO A 62 -30.30 -27.95 -18.98
CA PRO A 62 -31.33 -28.87 -18.47
C PRO A 62 -30.76 -30.02 -17.64
N ASP A 63 -29.61 -30.58 -18.04
CA ASP A 63 -28.92 -31.63 -17.30
C ASP A 63 -28.43 -31.19 -15.90
N THR A 64 -28.02 -29.94 -15.80
CA THR A 64 -27.58 -29.37 -14.50
C THR A 64 -28.76 -29.28 -13.54
N ILE A 65 -29.91 -28.78 -14.01
CA ILE A 65 -31.12 -28.68 -13.19
C ILE A 65 -31.63 -30.09 -12.84
N GLY A 66 -31.70 -31.00 -13.79
CA GLY A 66 -32.10 -32.40 -13.54
C GLY A 66 -31.19 -33.08 -12.51
N ARG A 67 -29.89 -32.82 -12.53
CA ARG A 67 -28.95 -33.29 -11.50
C ARG A 67 -29.24 -32.72 -10.12
N TRP A 68 -29.53 -31.44 -10.03
CA TRP A 68 -29.88 -30.79 -8.75
C TRP A 68 -31.20 -31.29 -8.21
N MET A 69 -32.21 -31.46 -9.04
CA MET A 69 -33.51 -32.04 -8.63
C MET A 69 -33.34 -33.45 -8.08
N ARG A 70 -32.62 -34.34 -8.79
CA ARG A 70 -32.35 -35.71 -8.29
C ARG A 70 -31.55 -35.68 -6.99
N ALA A 71 -30.55 -34.79 -6.88
CA ALA A 71 -29.74 -34.67 -5.67
C ALA A 71 -30.55 -34.13 -4.48
N TYR A 72 -31.47 -33.21 -4.73
CA TYR A 72 -32.39 -32.68 -3.73
C TYR A 72 -33.39 -33.72 -3.29
N SER A 73 -34.02 -34.43 -4.22
CA SER A 73 -34.97 -35.52 -3.93
C SER A 73 -34.34 -36.62 -3.08
N ALA A 74 -33.05 -36.95 -3.34
CA ALA A 74 -32.36 -38.01 -2.62
C ALA A 74 -31.86 -37.61 -1.24
N ARG A 75 -31.50 -36.33 -1.01
CA ARG A 75 -30.78 -35.91 0.22
C ARG A 75 -31.17 -34.53 0.74
N GLY A 76 -32.26 -33.95 0.23
CA GLY A 76 -32.67 -32.59 0.61
C GLY A 76 -31.60 -31.53 0.32
N LEU A 77 -31.56 -30.47 1.11
CA LEU A 77 -30.61 -29.38 0.98
C LEU A 77 -29.15 -29.85 1.01
N ALA A 78 -28.82 -30.89 1.78
CA ALA A 78 -27.48 -31.47 1.81
C ALA A 78 -27.05 -32.05 0.44
N GLY A 79 -27.98 -32.42 -0.41
CA GLY A 79 -27.71 -32.86 -1.77
C GLY A 79 -27.26 -31.75 -2.72
N LEU A 80 -27.63 -30.50 -2.39
CA LEU A 80 -27.29 -29.31 -3.17
C LEU A 80 -25.97 -28.68 -2.78
N GLU A 81 -25.33 -29.10 -1.65
CA GLU A 81 -24.02 -28.64 -1.27
C GLU A 81 -22.96 -28.96 -2.33
N PRO A 82 -22.03 -28.02 -2.60
CA PRO A 82 -20.96 -28.26 -3.54
C PRO A 82 -20.06 -29.40 -3.04
N ARG A 83 -19.86 -30.40 -3.87
CA ARG A 83 -18.90 -31.47 -3.53
C ARG A 83 -17.48 -30.97 -3.66
N SER A 84 -16.63 -31.40 -2.74
CA SER A 84 -15.19 -31.15 -2.83
C SER A 84 -14.65 -31.62 -4.18
N ARG A 85 -13.95 -30.73 -4.89
CA ARG A 85 -13.23 -31.05 -6.14
C ARG A 85 -11.85 -31.64 -5.88
N ARG A 86 -11.48 -31.80 -4.61
CA ARG A 86 -10.18 -32.35 -4.22
C ARG A 86 -10.11 -33.82 -4.68
N PRO A 87 -9.01 -34.24 -5.34
CA PRO A 87 -8.84 -35.63 -5.74
C PRO A 87 -8.93 -36.56 -4.53
N ARG A 88 -9.65 -37.69 -4.67
CA ARG A 88 -9.79 -38.69 -3.59
C ARG A 88 -8.44 -39.38 -3.28
N ARG A 89 -7.57 -39.53 -4.28
CA ARG A 89 -6.21 -40.02 -4.13
C ARG A 89 -5.26 -38.84 -4.32
N VAL A 90 -4.58 -38.48 -3.25
CA VAL A 90 -3.51 -37.49 -3.29
C VAL A 90 -2.20 -38.26 -3.42
N ARG A 91 -1.38 -37.86 -4.39
CA ARG A 91 -0.05 -38.47 -4.61
C ARG A 91 0.75 -38.43 -3.31
N GLN A 92 1.25 -39.57 -2.86
CA GLN A 92 2.10 -39.65 -1.69
C GLN A 92 3.47 -39.02 -2.00
N PRO A 93 4.09 -38.34 -1.04
CA PRO A 93 5.39 -37.75 -1.28
C PRO A 93 6.49 -38.84 -1.39
N GLU A 94 7.27 -38.76 -2.42
CA GLU A 94 8.39 -39.69 -2.71
C GLU A 94 9.71 -39.32 -1.98
N THR A 95 9.71 -38.33 -1.08
CA THR A 95 10.90 -37.91 -0.35
C THR A 95 11.21 -38.94 0.77
N SER A 96 12.41 -39.54 0.75
CA SER A 96 12.82 -40.53 1.74
C SER A 96 12.79 -39.94 3.17
N PRO A 97 12.53 -40.76 4.19
CA PRO A 97 12.55 -40.33 5.59
C PRO A 97 13.89 -39.68 6.00
N ALA A 98 15.01 -40.23 5.54
CA ALA A 98 16.33 -39.68 5.82
C ALA A 98 16.50 -38.26 5.24
N ALA A 99 16.05 -38.03 4.01
CA ALA A 99 16.08 -36.70 3.40
C ALA A 99 15.17 -35.72 4.16
N VAL A 100 13.99 -36.15 4.63
CA VAL A 100 13.10 -35.31 5.47
C VAL A 100 13.77 -34.90 6.77
N GLN A 101 14.41 -35.86 7.48
CA GLN A 101 15.15 -35.56 8.71
C GLN A 101 16.31 -34.60 8.45
N ARG A 102 17.05 -34.78 7.35
CA ARG A 102 18.17 -33.90 7.01
C ARG A 102 17.69 -32.47 6.68
N ILE A 103 16.58 -32.33 5.94
CA ILE A 103 15.94 -31.02 5.68
C ILE A 103 15.53 -30.36 7.00
N GLN A 104 14.97 -31.13 7.92
CA GLN A 104 14.57 -30.62 9.24
C GLN A 104 15.79 -30.10 10.01
N ALA A 105 16.85 -30.91 10.13
CA ALA A 105 18.07 -30.54 10.84
C ALA A 105 18.72 -29.26 10.25
N LEU A 106 18.85 -29.20 8.93
CA LEU A 106 19.36 -27.99 8.25
C LEU A 106 18.49 -26.76 8.47
N ARG A 107 17.18 -26.95 8.53
CA ARG A 107 16.24 -25.83 8.78
C ARG A 107 16.24 -25.36 10.23
N GLU A 108 16.48 -26.26 11.17
CA GLU A 108 16.68 -25.94 12.59
C GLU A 108 18.01 -25.20 12.81
N GLN A 109 19.08 -25.67 12.15
CA GLN A 109 20.38 -25.01 12.20
C GLN A 109 20.39 -23.65 11.54
N TYR A 110 19.65 -23.48 10.42
CA TYR A 110 19.57 -22.26 9.63
C TYR A 110 18.11 -21.78 9.43
N PRO A 111 17.43 -21.29 10.45
CA PRO A 111 15.98 -21.07 10.43
C PRO A 111 15.48 -20.07 9.36
N ARG A 112 16.38 -19.22 8.88
CA ARG A 112 16.02 -18.16 7.90
C ARG A 112 16.51 -18.43 6.48
N TRP A 113 17.16 -19.57 6.24
CA TRP A 113 17.62 -19.89 4.89
C TRP A 113 16.47 -20.40 4.03
N GLY A 114 16.35 -19.87 2.83
CA GLY A 114 15.35 -20.31 1.86
C GLY A 114 15.70 -21.65 1.23
N ARG A 115 14.72 -22.23 0.55
CA ARG A 115 14.82 -23.55 -0.13
C ARG A 115 16.02 -23.69 -1.06
N GLU A 116 16.44 -22.63 -1.76
CA GLU A 116 17.58 -22.67 -2.68
C GLU A 116 18.89 -22.90 -1.93
N LYS A 117 19.11 -22.20 -0.80
CA LYS A 117 20.30 -22.39 0.02
C LYS A 117 20.35 -23.81 0.62
N LEU A 118 19.21 -24.31 1.09
CA LEU A 118 19.10 -25.67 1.62
C LEU A 118 19.33 -26.72 0.52
N ARG A 119 18.88 -26.47 -0.70
CA ARG A 119 19.12 -27.33 -1.86
C ARG A 119 20.62 -27.50 -2.11
N VAL A 120 21.37 -26.40 -2.15
CA VAL A 120 22.83 -26.43 -2.35
C VAL A 120 23.55 -27.23 -1.26
N LEU A 121 23.12 -27.09 0.01
CA LEU A 121 23.73 -27.90 1.09
C LEU A 121 23.42 -29.40 0.95
N LEU A 122 22.17 -29.74 0.64
CA LEU A 122 21.76 -31.14 0.42
C LEU A 122 22.48 -31.76 -0.77
N GLU A 123 22.66 -31.03 -1.86
CA GLU A 123 23.42 -31.47 -3.03
C GLU A 123 24.89 -31.78 -2.68
N ARG A 124 25.53 -30.98 -1.84
CA ARG A 124 26.91 -31.24 -1.33
C ARG A 124 27.02 -32.54 -0.49
N GLU A 125 25.89 -32.96 0.09
CA GLU A 125 25.77 -34.20 0.87
C GLU A 125 25.24 -35.37 0.03
N GLY A 126 25.14 -35.22 -1.30
CA GLY A 126 24.63 -36.23 -2.23
C GLY A 126 23.10 -36.37 -2.28
N VAL A 127 22.35 -35.48 -1.63
CA VAL A 127 20.87 -35.51 -1.63
C VAL A 127 20.33 -34.58 -2.70
N CYS A 128 20.01 -35.12 -3.87
CA CYS A 128 19.46 -34.34 -5.00
C CYS A 128 17.93 -34.18 -4.90
N LEU A 129 17.47 -33.04 -4.50
CA LEU A 129 16.04 -32.69 -4.40
C LEU A 129 15.75 -31.37 -5.09
N SER A 130 14.58 -31.27 -5.74
CA SER A 130 14.15 -29.97 -6.28
C SER A 130 13.80 -29.00 -5.15
N ALA A 131 14.03 -27.72 -5.36
CA ALA A 131 13.67 -26.66 -4.39
C ALA A 131 12.18 -26.71 -4.01
N LYS A 132 11.28 -27.07 -4.95
CA LYS A 132 9.86 -27.27 -4.69
C LYS A 132 9.58 -28.46 -3.77
N SER A 133 10.37 -29.53 -3.86
CA SER A 133 10.24 -30.68 -2.99
C SER A 133 10.68 -30.36 -1.56
N ILE A 134 11.79 -29.64 -1.40
CA ILE A 134 12.27 -29.12 -0.11
C ILE A 134 11.20 -28.22 0.54
N ASP A 135 10.63 -27.31 -0.22
CA ASP A 135 9.58 -26.38 0.27
C ASP A 135 8.33 -27.13 0.75
N ARG A 136 7.89 -28.17 0.02
CA ARG A 136 6.78 -29.05 0.42
C ARG A 136 7.08 -29.83 1.70
N VAL A 137 8.32 -30.30 1.89
CA VAL A 137 8.74 -30.98 3.12
C VAL A 137 8.69 -30.00 4.30
N ILE A 138 9.28 -28.82 4.16
CA ILE A 138 9.28 -27.78 5.21
C ILE A 138 7.84 -27.41 5.58
N HIS A 139 6.96 -27.20 4.59
CA HIS A 139 5.55 -26.88 4.84
C HIS A 139 4.81 -27.98 5.63
N ARG A 140 5.06 -29.26 5.29
CA ARG A 140 4.48 -30.39 6.03
C ARG A 140 5.02 -30.52 7.45
N LEU A 141 6.31 -30.29 7.67
CA LEU A 141 6.92 -30.31 9.00
C LEU A 141 6.33 -29.21 9.88
N LYS A 142 6.13 -28.01 9.34
CA LYS A 142 5.45 -26.89 10.03
C LYS A 142 3.99 -27.23 10.36
N ALA A 143 3.24 -27.74 9.38
CA ALA A 143 1.82 -28.09 9.57
C ALA A 143 1.61 -29.18 10.65
N ARG A 144 2.61 -30.07 10.85
CA ARG A 144 2.61 -31.11 11.88
C ARG A 144 3.19 -30.64 13.23
N GLY A 145 3.67 -29.40 13.32
CA GLY A 145 4.35 -28.88 14.50
C GLY A 145 5.75 -29.46 14.76
N ALA A 146 6.27 -30.28 13.82
CA ALA A 146 7.59 -30.90 13.93
C ALA A 146 8.75 -29.92 13.66
N LEU A 147 8.47 -28.76 13.04
CA LEU A 147 9.44 -27.70 12.80
C LEU A 147 8.90 -26.40 13.39
N ARG A 148 9.58 -25.88 14.42
CA ARG A 148 9.31 -24.57 15.00
C ARG A 148 10.30 -23.55 14.47
N GLU A 149 9.83 -22.53 13.80
CA GLU A 149 10.67 -21.41 13.39
C GLU A 149 10.70 -20.34 14.48
N PRO A 150 11.86 -19.69 14.69
CA PRO A 150 11.92 -18.55 15.60
C PRO A 150 10.94 -17.48 15.12
N ALA A 151 10.14 -16.98 16.04
CA ALA A 151 9.21 -15.89 15.75
C ALA A 151 9.96 -14.74 15.07
N ARG A 152 9.45 -14.27 13.95
CA ARG A 152 9.95 -13.01 13.40
C ARG A 152 9.65 -11.94 14.45
N PRO A 153 10.65 -11.16 14.88
CA PRO A 153 10.34 -10.02 15.71
C PRO A 153 9.25 -9.25 14.97
N ARG A 154 8.08 -9.11 15.58
CA ARG A 154 7.04 -8.22 15.06
C ARG A 154 7.75 -6.87 14.93
N LYS A 155 7.97 -6.38 13.72
CA LYS A 155 8.24 -4.96 13.52
C LYS A 155 7.13 -4.30 14.31
N GLY A 156 7.54 -3.56 15.37
CA GLY A 156 6.59 -2.97 16.30
C GLY A 156 5.45 -2.39 15.48
N ALA A 157 4.22 -2.61 15.89
CA ALA A 157 3.06 -2.16 15.12
C ALA A 157 3.31 -0.68 14.87
N LYS A 158 3.83 -0.38 13.68
CA LYS A 158 3.94 1.01 13.24
C LYS A 158 2.52 1.49 13.28
N TRP A 159 2.25 2.38 14.21
CA TRP A 159 0.98 3.08 14.30
C TRP A 159 0.70 3.57 12.89
N ARG A 160 -0.22 2.91 12.17
CA ARG A 160 -0.63 3.33 10.84
C ARG A 160 -1.62 4.45 11.11
N ARG A 161 -1.10 5.68 11.26
CA ARG A 161 -1.94 6.86 11.04
C ARG A 161 -2.64 6.66 9.70
N GLU A 162 -3.93 6.86 9.70
CA GLU A 162 -4.71 6.86 8.47
C GLU A 162 -4.09 7.89 7.53
N ARG A 163 -3.56 7.43 6.40
CA ARG A 163 -2.86 8.31 5.46
C ARG A 163 -3.91 9.07 4.67
N LEU A 164 -4.13 10.31 5.04
CA LEU A 164 -5.06 11.19 4.34
C LEU A 164 -4.64 11.31 2.88
N ARG A 165 -5.60 11.14 1.97
CA ARG A 165 -5.37 11.27 0.53
C ARG A 165 -5.88 12.62 0.06
N ARG A 166 -5.12 13.25 -0.85
CA ARG A 166 -5.56 14.47 -1.48
C ARG A 166 -6.92 14.25 -2.15
N PRO A 167 -7.95 15.09 -1.83
CA PRO A 167 -9.22 15.08 -2.53
C PRO A 167 -9.02 15.37 -4.03
N ARG A 168 -9.86 14.78 -4.88
CA ARG A 168 -9.77 14.98 -6.34
C ARG A 168 -10.19 16.37 -6.76
N ASP A 169 -11.07 16.96 -6.01
CA ASP A 169 -11.68 18.29 -6.17
C ASP A 169 -10.94 19.40 -5.44
N LEU A 170 -9.78 19.09 -4.82
CA LEU A 170 -8.97 20.13 -4.18
C LEU A 170 -8.51 21.17 -5.19
N VAL A 171 -9.04 22.38 -5.08
CA VAL A 171 -8.69 23.52 -5.91
C VAL A 171 -7.47 24.21 -5.32
N VAL A 172 -6.40 24.32 -6.11
CA VAL A 172 -5.16 25.04 -5.74
C VAL A 172 -5.15 26.36 -6.48
N ASN A 173 -5.71 27.41 -5.85
CA ASN A 173 -5.95 28.72 -6.45
C ASN A 173 -5.29 29.89 -5.70
N ARG A 174 -4.45 29.60 -4.70
CA ARG A 174 -3.72 30.60 -3.93
C ARG A 174 -2.38 30.04 -3.44
N PRO A 175 -1.40 30.92 -3.12
CA PRO A 175 -0.14 30.51 -2.52
C PRO A 175 -0.37 29.76 -1.20
N GLY A 176 0.40 28.70 -0.98
CA GLY A 176 0.36 27.90 0.25
C GLY A 176 -0.78 26.90 0.36
N ALA A 177 -1.77 26.91 -0.55
CA ALA A 177 -2.89 25.96 -0.52
C ALA A 177 -2.43 24.50 -0.62
N LEU A 178 -1.36 24.23 -1.38
CA LEU A 178 -0.74 22.92 -1.47
C LEU A 178 0.74 23.02 -1.81
N ILE A 179 1.56 22.45 -0.97
CA ILE A 179 3.02 22.31 -1.18
C ILE A 179 3.34 20.83 -1.46
N GLN A 180 4.00 20.54 -2.57
CA GLN A 180 4.58 19.21 -2.79
C GLN A 180 5.98 19.16 -2.21
N VAL A 181 6.26 18.12 -1.42
CA VAL A 181 7.58 17.87 -0.81
C VAL A 181 8.12 16.52 -1.22
N ASP A 182 9.42 16.46 -1.44
CA ASP A 182 10.14 15.25 -1.79
C ASP A 182 11.62 15.37 -1.45
N ALA A 183 12.36 14.25 -1.52
CA ALA A 183 13.79 14.23 -1.32
C ALA A 183 14.46 13.29 -2.33
N LYS A 184 15.55 13.76 -2.94
CA LYS A 184 16.37 12.96 -3.87
C LYS A 184 17.81 12.83 -3.38
N GLN A 185 18.45 11.73 -3.72
CA GLN A 185 19.90 11.61 -3.57
C GLN A 185 20.60 12.40 -4.68
N VAL A 186 21.64 13.13 -4.30
CA VAL A 186 22.51 13.88 -5.20
C VAL A 186 23.92 13.33 -5.07
N SER A 187 24.55 13.07 -6.22
CA SER A 187 25.94 12.63 -6.33
C SER A 187 26.71 13.66 -7.14
N VAL A 188 27.70 14.27 -6.53
CA VAL A 188 28.65 15.21 -7.19
C VAL A 188 30.02 14.55 -7.21
N ALA A 189 30.77 14.76 -8.29
CA ALA A 189 32.10 14.19 -8.44
C ALA A 189 33.00 14.59 -7.28
N GLY A 190 33.70 13.63 -6.68
CA GLY A 190 34.60 13.85 -5.55
C GLY A 190 33.92 14.08 -4.18
N ALA A 191 32.58 14.15 -4.13
CA ALA A 191 31.82 14.34 -2.89
C ALA A 191 31.16 13.03 -2.39
N LYS A 192 30.87 12.95 -1.09
CA LYS A 192 29.97 11.94 -0.55
C LYS A 192 28.54 12.23 -1.01
N ALA A 193 27.77 11.18 -1.31
CA ALA A 193 26.37 11.31 -1.65
C ALA A 193 25.60 12.07 -0.53
N VAL A 194 24.82 13.06 -0.93
CA VAL A 194 23.98 13.88 -0.07
C VAL A 194 22.53 13.80 -0.53
N TYR A 195 21.61 14.31 0.25
CA TYR A 195 20.19 14.33 -0.07
C TYR A 195 19.71 15.77 -0.21
N GLN A 196 19.05 16.05 -1.33
CA GLN A 196 18.36 17.31 -1.55
C GLN A 196 16.89 17.15 -1.16
N PHE A 197 16.44 17.91 -0.18
CA PHE A 197 15.03 18.12 0.09
C PHE A 197 14.52 19.27 -0.77
N GLY A 198 13.30 19.13 -1.29
CA GLY A 198 12.61 20.14 -2.07
C GLY A 198 11.16 20.29 -1.66
N ALA A 199 10.68 21.52 -1.63
CA ALA A 199 9.29 21.86 -1.43
C ALA A 199 8.88 22.86 -2.51
N VAL A 200 7.80 22.59 -3.25
CA VAL A 200 7.30 23.45 -4.34
C VAL A 200 5.84 23.80 -4.09
N ASP A 201 5.53 25.09 -4.05
CA ASP A 201 4.15 25.55 -4.03
C ASP A 201 3.47 25.29 -5.38
N CYS A 202 2.36 24.56 -5.32
CA CYS A 202 1.66 24.11 -6.51
C CYS A 202 1.00 25.24 -7.29
N PHE A 203 0.79 26.40 -6.69
CA PHE A 203 0.20 27.55 -7.35
C PHE A 203 1.26 28.48 -7.97
N THR A 204 2.19 28.97 -7.16
CA THR A 204 3.17 30.00 -7.60
C THR A 204 4.46 29.40 -8.19
N ARG A 205 4.73 28.10 -7.97
CA ARG A 205 6.02 27.46 -8.25
C ARG A 205 7.20 27.98 -7.41
N LYS A 206 6.94 28.85 -6.41
CA LYS A 206 7.98 29.17 -5.42
C LYS A 206 8.42 27.91 -4.73
N ARG A 207 9.70 27.84 -4.40
CA ARG A 207 10.24 26.62 -3.81
C ARG A 207 11.23 26.89 -2.68
N VAL A 208 11.37 25.92 -1.80
CA VAL A 208 12.42 25.87 -0.81
C VAL A 208 13.23 24.60 -1.03
N VAL A 209 14.55 24.72 -1.01
CA VAL A 209 15.47 23.60 -1.13
C VAL A 209 16.45 23.59 0.03
N ALA A 210 16.95 22.40 0.39
CA ALA A 210 18.00 22.22 1.39
C ALA A 210 18.79 20.95 1.09
N LEU A 211 20.08 20.95 1.41
CA LEU A 211 20.88 19.73 1.44
C LEU A 211 20.88 19.10 2.84
N SER A 212 21.07 17.80 2.88
CA SER A 212 21.25 17.03 4.09
C SER A 212 22.25 15.88 3.86
N PRO A 213 23.13 15.60 4.81
CA PRO A 213 24.03 14.44 4.69
C PRO A 213 23.31 13.10 4.93
N ARG A 214 22.08 13.12 5.42
CA ARG A 214 21.30 11.91 5.74
C ARG A 214 19.84 12.07 5.36
N LEU A 215 19.22 10.98 4.97
CA LEU A 215 17.77 10.91 4.70
C LEU A 215 17.08 10.28 5.92
N THR A 216 16.62 11.11 6.85
CA THR A 216 15.94 10.68 8.08
C THR A 216 14.72 11.52 8.36
N SER A 217 13.78 11.02 9.17
CA SER A 217 12.60 11.78 9.56
C SER A 217 12.91 13.01 10.43
N ALA A 218 14.04 13.00 11.15
CA ALA A 218 14.51 14.18 11.87
C ALA A 218 14.97 15.29 10.90
N GLN A 219 15.63 14.91 9.79
CA GLN A 219 16.01 15.87 8.75
C GLN A 219 14.80 16.38 7.98
N GLY A 220 13.80 15.51 7.72
CA GLY A 220 12.52 15.95 7.18
C GLY A 220 11.82 16.96 8.06
N ALA A 221 11.82 16.72 9.39
CA ALA A 221 11.25 17.64 10.37
C ALA A 221 12.00 19.00 10.41
N ALA A 222 13.34 18.99 10.35
CA ALA A 222 14.14 20.22 10.25
C ALA A 222 13.86 20.96 8.92
N PHE A 223 13.66 20.22 7.82
CA PHE A 223 13.26 20.79 6.55
C PHE A 223 11.87 21.45 6.62
N LEU A 224 10.91 20.85 7.32
CA LEU A 224 9.59 21.45 7.54
C LEU A 224 9.67 22.81 8.21
N GLN A 225 10.47 22.94 9.25
CA GLN A 225 10.72 24.24 9.92
C GLN A 225 11.33 25.26 8.95
N ARG A 226 12.30 24.81 8.13
CA ARG A 226 12.94 25.68 7.13
C ARG A 226 11.96 26.15 6.06
N LEU A 227 11.09 25.26 5.56
CA LEU A 227 10.15 25.64 4.50
C LEU A 227 9.07 26.59 5.02
N THR A 228 8.52 26.38 6.23
CA THR A 228 7.51 27.27 6.82
C THR A 228 8.07 28.64 7.14
N ALA A 229 9.35 28.75 7.51
CA ALA A 229 10.02 30.02 7.74
C ALA A 229 10.39 30.78 6.45
N ARG A 230 10.60 30.05 5.34
CA ARG A 230 11.08 30.62 4.06
C ARG A 230 9.99 30.98 3.08
N PHE A 231 8.85 30.30 3.09
CA PHE A 231 7.72 30.71 2.28
C PHE A 231 7.12 32.02 2.79
N PRO A 232 6.86 33.00 1.91
CA PRO A 232 6.28 34.30 2.29
C PRO A 232 4.76 34.25 2.54
N PHE A 233 4.20 33.05 2.67
CA PHE A 233 2.78 32.78 2.90
C PHE A 233 2.60 31.59 3.84
N ALA A 234 1.43 31.48 4.46
CA ALA A 234 1.08 30.35 5.29
C ALA A 234 0.94 29.06 4.44
N VAL A 235 1.44 27.95 4.97
CA VAL A 235 1.32 26.63 4.35
C VAL A 235 0.10 25.93 4.94
N GLU A 236 -0.91 25.65 4.11
CA GLU A 236 -2.16 25.01 4.54
C GLU A 236 -2.09 23.49 4.42
N ALA A 237 -1.49 23.00 3.34
CA ALA A 237 -1.35 21.56 3.11
C ALA A 237 -0.01 21.20 2.47
N ILE A 238 0.48 20.03 2.86
CA ILE A 238 1.67 19.40 2.29
C ILE A 238 1.29 18.06 1.68
N GLN A 239 1.87 17.74 0.53
CA GLN A 239 1.73 16.44 -0.14
C GLN A 239 3.09 15.78 -0.31
N SER A 240 3.22 14.50 0.13
CA SER A 240 4.44 13.69 -0.02
C SER A 240 4.13 12.29 -0.55
N ASP A 241 5.14 11.57 -1.00
CA ASP A 241 5.03 10.17 -1.43
C ASP A 241 4.87 9.19 -0.25
N GLY A 242 5.17 9.61 0.97
CA GLY A 242 5.16 8.79 2.17
C GLY A 242 6.46 8.05 2.39
N GLY A 243 7.56 8.57 1.90
CA GLY A 243 8.93 8.18 2.25
C GLY A 243 9.17 8.22 3.76
N SER A 244 10.18 7.51 4.24
CA SER A 244 10.47 7.40 5.68
C SER A 244 10.84 8.74 6.31
N GLU A 245 11.39 9.66 5.54
CA GLU A 245 11.76 11.03 5.89
C GLU A 245 10.54 11.91 6.22
N PHE A 246 9.39 11.65 5.58
CA PHE A 246 8.13 12.35 5.81
C PHE A 246 7.20 11.63 6.79
N LEU A 247 7.74 10.66 7.53
CA LEU A 247 7.07 9.93 8.61
C LEU A 247 7.74 10.24 9.96
N GLY A 248 7.47 9.45 10.98
CA GLY A 248 8.18 9.56 12.27
C GLY A 248 8.15 10.98 12.85
N ALA A 249 9.31 11.64 12.98
CA ALA A 249 9.42 12.97 13.56
C ALA A 249 8.74 14.09 12.74
N PHE A 250 8.60 13.92 11.42
CA PHE A 250 7.95 14.88 10.54
C PHE A 250 6.44 15.02 10.85
N GLY A 251 5.73 13.91 11.00
CA GLY A 251 4.28 13.91 11.18
C GLY A 251 3.78 14.72 12.39
N PRO A 252 4.32 14.54 13.62
CA PRO A 252 3.94 15.34 14.77
C PRO A 252 4.17 16.84 14.60
N GLN A 253 5.20 17.26 13.88
CA GLN A 253 5.45 18.68 13.62
C GLN A 253 4.45 19.26 12.62
N VAL A 254 4.06 18.51 11.59
CA VAL A 254 3.00 18.93 10.66
C VAL A 254 1.69 19.18 11.41
N GLU A 255 1.34 18.29 12.36
CA GLU A 255 0.16 18.46 13.21
C GLU A 255 0.26 19.67 14.15
N ALA A 256 1.41 19.86 14.78
CA ALA A 256 1.64 21.00 15.67
C ALA A 256 1.55 22.36 14.94
N LEU A 257 1.82 22.36 13.64
CA LEU A 257 1.67 23.54 12.77
C LEU A 257 0.29 23.65 12.13
N GLU A 258 -0.65 22.76 12.47
CA GLU A 258 -2.01 22.68 11.90
C GLU A 258 -2.01 22.52 10.36
N ILE A 259 -0.95 21.97 9.79
CA ILE A 259 -0.80 21.74 8.36
C ILE A 259 -1.46 20.39 8.00
N THR A 260 -2.27 20.35 6.97
CA THR A 260 -2.85 19.11 6.46
C THR A 260 -1.80 18.29 5.68
N HIS A 261 -1.54 17.04 6.06
CA HIS A 261 -0.60 16.17 5.34
C HIS A 261 -1.30 15.15 4.46
N TYR A 262 -1.21 15.34 3.16
CA TYR A 262 -1.66 14.40 2.15
C TYR A 262 -0.54 13.45 1.72
N PHE A 263 -0.88 12.20 1.52
CA PHE A 263 0.04 11.19 1.02
C PHE A 263 -0.34 10.75 -0.39
N ASN A 264 0.63 10.60 -1.28
CA ASN A 264 0.42 10.04 -2.60
C ASN A 264 -0.09 8.60 -2.52
N ARG A 265 -0.89 8.19 -3.51
CA ARG A 265 -1.27 6.78 -3.65
C ARG A 265 -0.03 5.96 -4.01
N PRO A 266 0.10 4.73 -3.49
CA PRO A 266 1.17 3.84 -3.94
C PRO A 266 1.12 3.67 -5.47
N ASN A 267 2.29 3.68 -6.10
CA ASN A 267 2.43 3.54 -7.56
C ASN A 267 1.71 4.61 -8.39
N TYR A 268 1.59 5.84 -7.85
CA TYR A 268 1.01 6.99 -8.55
C TYR A 268 2.04 8.15 -8.64
N PRO A 269 3.00 8.07 -9.59
CA PRO A 269 4.08 9.07 -9.72
C PRO A 269 3.56 10.48 -9.97
N GLN A 270 2.43 10.62 -10.67
CA GLN A 270 1.84 11.93 -11.00
C GLN A 270 1.48 12.77 -9.76
N GLY A 271 1.40 12.14 -8.56
CA GLY A 271 1.08 12.81 -7.32
C GLY A 271 2.11 13.87 -6.90
N ASN A 272 3.41 13.70 -7.21
CA ASN A 272 4.51 14.60 -6.87
C ASN A 272 5.14 15.32 -8.07
N GLY A 273 4.45 15.33 -9.21
CA GLY A 273 5.01 15.76 -10.49
C GLY A 273 5.63 17.17 -10.51
N MET A 274 5.21 18.10 -9.63
CA MET A 274 5.78 19.45 -9.61
C MET A 274 7.14 19.48 -8.91
N VAL A 275 7.30 18.83 -7.78
CA VAL A 275 8.58 18.76 -7.08
C VAL A 275 9.56 17.87 -7.85
N GLU A 276 9.09 16.76 -8.44
CA GLU A 276 9.89 15.91 -9.32
C GLU A 276 10.39 16.68 -10.56
N ARG A 277 9.53 17.50 -11.19
CA ARG A 277 9.93 18.37 -12.28
C ARG A 277 10.94 19.42 -11.86
N SER A 278 10.78 19.98 -10.65
CA SER A 278 11.77 20.90 -10.07
C SER A 278 13.13 20.22 -9.91
N PHE A 279 13.17 18.99 -9.39
CA PHE A 279 14.41 18.22 -9.27
C PHE A 279 15.05 17.89 -10.61
N ARG A 280 14.23 17.60 -11.63
CA ARG A 280 14.77 17.41 -13.01
C ARG A 280 15.39 18.70 -13.54
N THR A 281 14.78 19.84 -13.28
CA THR A 281 15.36 21.15 -13.64
C THR A 281 16.69 21.37 -12.95
N ASP A 282 16.81 21.03 -11.65
CA ASP A 282 18.09 21.11 -10.94
C ASP A 282 19.13 20.18 -11.54
N GLU A 283 18.74 18.97 -11.95
CA GLU A 283 19.64 18.02 -12.59
C GLU A 283 20.16 18.54 -13.94
N GLU A 284 19.23 18.98 -14.80
CA GLU A 284 19.51 19.37 -16.17
C GLU A 284 20.20 20.75 -16.29
N GLU A 285 19.86 21.71 -15.42
CA GLU A 285 20.26 23.10 -15.57
C GLU A 285 21.27 23.56 -14.49
N PHE A 286 21.57 22.73 -13.47
CA PHE A 286 22.50 23.06 -12.41
C PHE A 286 23.52 21.94 -12.17
N TYR A 287 23.11 20.74 -11.73
CA TYR A 287 24.07 19.69 -11.33
C TYR A 287 24.91 19.16 -12.48
N GLN A 288 24.38 19.14 -13.72
CA GLN A 288 25.10 18.68 -14.92
C GLN A 288 25.86 19.79 -15.64
N VAL A 289 25.66 21.04 -15.29
CA VAL A 289 26.18 22.20 -16.03
C VAL A 289 27.27 22.94 -15.26
N GLU A 290 27.17 23.04 -13.94
CA GLU A 290 28.10 23.80 -13.10
C GLU A 290 29.20 22.92 -12.52
N GLU A 291 30.42 23.48 -12.41
CA GLU A 291 31.49 22.92 -11.60
C GLU A 291 31.18 23.14 -10.12
N LEU A 292 30.77 22.08 -9.44
CA LEU A 292 30.26 22.16 -8.08
C LEU A 292 31.32 21.80 -7.05
N PRO A 293 31.36 22.51 -5.90
CA PRO A 293 32.24 22.15 -4.81
C PRO A 293 31.94 20.76 -4.25
N ALA A 294 32.97 19.96 -3.99
CA ALA A 294 32.83 18.66 -3.34
C ALA A 294 32.51 18.76 -1.84
N GLU A 295 32.78 19.89 -1.22
CA GLU A 295 32.55 20.16 0.18
C GLU A 295 31.07 20.53 0.41
N PHE A 296 30.45 19.98 1.48
CA PHE A 296 29.02 20.09 1.76
C PHE A 296 28.52 21.55 1.82
N GLY A 297 29.23 22.41 2.57
CA GLY A 297 28.82 23.81 2.73
C GLY A 297 28.90 24.62 1.45
N GLY A 298 29.95 24.38 0.64
CA GLY A 298 30.09 24.97 -0.68
C GLY A 298 28.98 24.54 -1.64
N LEU A 299 28.64 23.24 -1.63
CA LEU A 299 27.56 22.69 -2.45
C LEU A 299 26.19 23.25 -2.03
N GLU A 300 25.92 23.33 -0.71
CA GLU A 300 24.67 23.93 -0.21
C GLU A 300 24.57 25.42 -0.61
N ALA A 301 25.65 26.19 -0.49
CA ALA A 301 25.68 27.59 -0.93
C ALA A 301 25.42 27.72 -2.45
N ALA A 302 26.01 26.84 -3.26
CA ALA A 302 25.77 26.82 -4.71
C ALA A 302 24.29 26.51 -5.04
N LEU A 303 23.72 25.51 -4.37
CA LEU A 303 22.30 25.18 -4.55
C LEU A 303 21.37 26.34 -4.16
N LEU A 304 21.69 27.06 -3.08
CA LEU A 304 20.89 28.22 -2.65
C LEU A 304 20.99 29.38 -3.65
N ARG A 305 22.17 29.64 -4.23
CA ARG A 305 22.33 30.63 -5.34
C ARG A 305 21.52 30.21 -6.57
N TRP A 306 21.59 28.93 -6.95
CA TRP A 306 20.76 28.39 -8.02
C TRP A 306 19.27 28.53 -7.73
N ASN A 307 18.85 28.29 -6.49
CA ASN A 307 17.46 28.49 -6.07
C ASN A 307 17.01 29.95 -6.28
N GLN A 308 17.87 30.91 -6.02
CA GLN A 308 17.58 32.31 -6.30
C GLN A 308 17.36 32.54 -7.81
N VAL A 309 18.24 32.01 -8.66
CA VAL A 309 18.07 32.08 -10.13
C VAL A 309 16.74 31.44 -10.54
N TYR A 310 16.41 30.27 -10.03
CA TYR A 310 15.16 29.58 -10.31
C TYR A 310 13.93 30.45 -9.98
N GLU A 311 13.92 31.15 -8.85
CA GLU A 311 12.81 31.95 -8.38
C GLU A 311 12.70 33.32 -9.04
N THR A 312 13.84 33.98 -9.35
CA THR A 312 13.83 35.40 -9.73
C THR A 312 14.26 35.66 -11.19
N VAL A 313 14.93 34.70 -11.83
CA VAL A 313 15.46 34.88 -13.18
C VAL A 313 14.84 33.91 -14.18
N ARG A 314 14.68 32.63 -13.80
CA ARG A 314 14.22 31.58 -14.69
C ARG A 314 12.77 31.72 -15.08
N PRO A 315 12.41 31.84 -16.41
CA PRO A 315 11.03 31.88 -16.85
C PRO A 315 10.36 30.48 -16.74
N HIS A 316 9.12 30.44 -16.30
CA HIS A 316 8.34 29.21 -16.17
C HIS A 316 7.17 29.20 -17.15
N GLN A 317 7.16 28.26 -18.08
CA GLN A 317 6.08 28.11 -19.07
C GLN A 317 4.70 28.00 -18.41
N ALA A 318 4.60 27.22 -17.32
CA ALA A 318 3.35 27.05 -16.57
C ALA A 318 2.83 28.34 -15.89
N LEU A 319 3.66 29.37 -15.79
CA LEU A 319 3.33 30.69 -15.26
C LEU A 319 3.24 31.77 -16.34
N GLY A 320 3.07 31.37 -17.62
CA GLY A 320 3.09 32.29 -18.75
C GLY A 320 4.44 32.97 -18.94
N TYR A 321 5.53 32.21 -18.73
CA TYR A 321 6.92 32.66 -18.81
C TYR A 321 7.33 33.72 -17.76
N LYS A 322 6.51 33.92 -16.72
CA LYS A 322 6.95 34.69 -15.56
C LYS A 322 7.82 33.85 -14.67
N THR A 323 8.68 34.51 -13.86
CA THR A 323 9.36 33.83 -12.76
C THR A 323 8.38 33.55 -11.61
N PRO A 324 8.65 32.59 -10.72
CA PRO A 324 7.83 32.36 -9.52
C PRO A 324 7.64 33.63 -8.68
N GLU A 325 8.69 34.43 -8.52
CA GLU A 325 8.61 35.70 -7.78
C GLU A 325 7.72 36.72 -8.49
N GLN A 326 7.86 36.93 -9.81
CA GLN A 326 7.01 37.83 -10.58
C GLN A 326 5.52 37.43 -10.49
N PHE A 327 5.26 36.13 -10.64
CA PHE A 327 3.90 35.60 -10.56
C PHE A 327 3.29 35.82 -9.17
N TYR A 328 4.07 35.60 -8.11
CA TYR A 328 3.62 35.82 -6.74
C TYR A 328 3.35 37.31 -6.47
N GLN A 329 4.20 38.21 -6.92
CA GLN A 329 4.01 39.65 -6.77
C GLN A 329 2.78 40.17 -7.53
N ASP A 330 2.52 39.65 -8.73
CA ASP A 330 1.31 39.98 -9.49
C ASP A 330 0.05 39.50 -8.78
N TRP A 331 0.08 38.30 -8.19
CA TRP A 331 -1.02 37.78 -7.38
C TRP A 331 -1.29 38.66 -6.17
N LEU A 332 -0.26 39.07 -5.44
CA LEU A 332 -0.40 39.98 -4.30
C LEU A 332 -1.09 41.32 -4.72
N ARG A 333 -0.60 41.92 -5.79
CA ARG A 333 -1.14 43.18 -6.31
C ARG A 333 -2.64 43.08 -6.65
N SER A 334 -3.03 42.00 -7.32
CA SER A 334 -4.43 41.78 -7.69
C SER A 334 -5.33 41.58 -6.46
N HIS A 335 -4.88 40.88 -5.43
CA HIS A 335 -5.66 40.61 -4.23
C HIS A 335 -5.70 41.77 -3.26
N HIS A 336 -4.67 42.61 -3.20
CA HIS A 336 -4.73 43.86 -2.44
C HIS A 336 -5.71 44.87 -3.05
N LYS A 337 -5.82 44.95 -4.37
CA LYS A 337 -6.75 45.80 -5.06
C LYS A 337 -8.21 45.40 -4.77
N THR A 338 -8.50 44.10 -4.94
CA THR A 338 -9.86 43.58 -4.67
C THR A 338 -10.27 43.73 -3.20
N ARG A 339 -9.34 43.62 -2.25
CA ARG A 339 -9.63 43.83 -0.82
C ARG A 339 -9.96 45.30 -0.52
N LYS A 340 -9.25 46.26 -1.13
CA LYS A 340 -9.57 47.71 -1.00
C LYS A 340 -10.93 48.05 -1.60
N GLU A 341 -11.26 47.51 -2.77
CA GLU A 341 -12.54 47.72 -3.45
C GLU A 341 -13.73 47.18 -2.62
N ARG A 342 -13.59 45.98 -1.99
CA ARG A 342 -14.61 45.44 -1.09
C ARG A 342 -14.83 46.29 0.15
N VAL A 343 -13.75 46.73 0.81
CA VAL A 343 -13.87 47.61 1.99
C VAL A 343 -14.55 48.92 1.66
N LEU A 344 -14.32 49.49 0.48
CA LEU A 344 -14.97 50.70 0.02
C LEU A 344 -16.46 50.46 -0.31
N SER A 345 -16.82 49.29 -0.85
CA SER A 345 -18.23 48.95 -1.12
C SER A 345 -19.04 48.65 0.15
N ASP A 346 -18.39 48.11 1.20
CA ASP A 346 -19.03 47.82 2.48
C ASP A 346 -19.21 49.11 3.37
N MET A 347 -18.55 50.21 2.99
CA MET A 347 -18.64 51.51 3.66
C MET A 347 -19.60 52.50 2.94
N SER A 348 -20.16 52.13 1.78
CA SER A 348 -21.14 52.91 0.99
C SER A 348 -22.53 52.36 1.19
#